data_6615c76c3214a52acf177f73925f8470
#
_entry.id   6615c76c3214a52acf177f73925f8470
#
_cell.length_a   1.000
_cell.length_b   1.000
_cell.length_c   1.000
_cell.angle_alpha   90.00
_cell.angle_beta   90.00
_cell.angle_gamma   90.00
#
_symmetry.space_group_name_H-M   'P 1'
#
loop_
_entity.id
_entity.type
_entity.pdbx_description
1 polymer ?
#
loop_
_entity_poly.entity_id
_entity_poly.type
_entity_poly.pdbx_seq_one_letter_code
_entity_poly.pdbx_strand_id
1 'polypeptide(L)'
;MGADMKRIALIGAALAALISTTVSAEEPKTLLNASYDVARELFAAENAAFVKSHPGVTIDQSHAGTSKQARAIVEGLAADVVTFNQVTDIDFLVKQGFVSADWQKDFPNDASPFYSFPSFLVRKGNPKNIKYWYDLVRDDVKIVFPNPKTSGNARYTYLAAVAFANEKFNGDQAKVDEFIKKIFANVPVFDTGGRAATTTFVEREIGDVLITFEAETRGIAKQYGTDKFEGVVPSVSLLSEFPVAVVDKVVDKRGSRELAKSYLDFLYTEEGQRIAAEFGHRVHNEKVAAEFKDQFPSIRLVNVNDVFGGWDKIQKDHFASGGKLDALYGNR
;
A
#
# COMPACT_ATOMS: atom_id res chain seq x y z
N MET A 1 -11.62 -55.45 -85.19
CA MET A 1 -10.20 -55.02 -85.23
C MET A 1 -10.13 -53.68 -84.49
N GLY A 2 -9.50 -53.59 -83.35
CA GLY A 2 -9.30 -52.41 -82.65
C GLY A 2 -9.20 -52.68 -81.13
N ALA A 3 -8.04 -52.54 -80.61
CA ALA A 3 -7.66 -52.90 -79.25
C ALA A 3 -8.10 -51.87 -78.16
N ASP A 4 -8.63 -52.39 -77.07
CA ASP A 4 -8.83 -51.72 -75.87
C ASP A 4 -7.53 -51.39 -75.15
N MET A 5 -7.33 -50.14 -74.80
CA MET A 5 -6.29 -49.70 -73.81
C MET A 5 -6.93 -49.21 -72.59
N LYS A 6 -6.89 -50.01 -71.55
CA LYS A 6 -7.27 -49.68 -70.20
C LYS A 6 -6.26 -48.68 -69.61
N ARG A 7 -6.70 -47.47 -69.27
CA ARG A 7 -5.94 -46.49 -68.45
C ARG A 7 -6.25 -46.72 -67.00
N ILE A 8 -5.24 -47.14 -66.25
CA ILE A 8 -5.25 -47.22 -64.80
C ILE A 8 -4.94 -45.86 -64.30
N ALA A 9 -5.90 -45.22 -63.59
CA ALA A 9 -5.69 -43.97 -62.85
C ALA A 9 -5.17 -44.33 -61.48
N LEU A 10 -3.91 -43.98 -61.18
CA LEU A 10 -3.38 -43.94 -59.78
C LEU A 10 -3.87 -42.69 -59.09
N ILE A 11 -4.72 -42.85 -58.03
CA ILE A 11 -5.09 -41.82 -57.11
C ILE A 11 -4.02 -41.82 -56.03
N GLY A 12 -3.11 -40.83 -56.05
CA GLY A 12 -2.16 -40.57 -55.01
C GLY A 12 -2.85 -39.72 -53.90
N ALA A 13 -3.17 -40.34 -52.78
CA ALA A 13 -3.63 -39.61 -51.57
C ALA A 13 -2.42 -38.96 -50.95
N ALA A 14 -2.25 -37.63 -51.11
CA ALA A 14 -1.32 -36.84 -50.37
C ALA A 14 -1.92 -36.53 -48.99
N LEU A 15 -1.44 -37.26 -47.97
CA LEU A 15 -1.75 -36.96 -46.55
C LEU A 15 -0.97 -35.73 -46.14
N ALA A 16 -1.59 -34.55 -46.19
CA ALA A 16 -1.03 -33.33 -45.63
C ALA A 16 -1.12 -33.41 -44.11
N ALA A 17 -0.02 -33.78 -43.46
CA ALA A 17 0.12 -33.65 -42.00
C ALA A 17 0.16 -32.15 -41.65
N LEU A 18 -0.94 -31.61 -41.15
CA LEU A 18 -1.00 -30.31 -40.47
C LEU A 18 -0.21 -30.43 -39.18
N ILE A 19 1.05 -30.08 -39.21
CA ILE A 19 1.85 -29.84 -38.02
C ILE A 19 1.32 -28.51 -37.47
N SER A 20 0.37 -28.60 -36.51
CA SER A 20 -0.02 -27.46 -35.66
C SER A 20 1.17 -27.12 -34.78
N THR A 21 2.04 -26.24 -35.23
CA THR A 21 3.00 -25.58 -34.35
C THR A 21 2.18 -24.72 -33.42
N THR A 22 1.95 -25.22 -32.23
CA THR A 22 1.54 -24.35 -31.12
C THR A 22 2.66 -23.33 -30.91
N VAL A 23 2.48 -22.14 -31.47
CA VAL A 23 3.29 -21.00 -31.10
C VAL A 23 2.94 -20.75 -29.62
N SER A 24 3.77 -21.27 -28.72
CA SER A 24 3.74 -20.85 -27.34
C SER A 24 4.06 -19.36 -27.37
N ALA A 25 3.08 -18.52 -27.08
CA ALA A 25 3.34 -17.12 -26.88
C ALA A 25 4.41 -17.03 -25.78
N GLU A 26 5.52 -16.35 -26.07
CA GLU A 26 6.58 -16.12 -25.07
C GLU A 26 5.95 -15.39 -23.89
N GLU A 27 6.11 -15.93 -22.68
CA GLU A 27 5.55 -15.30 -21.49
C GLU A 27 6.11 -13.88 -21.34
N PRO A 28 5.28 -12.90 -20.97
CA PRO A 28 5.74 -11.55 -20.74
C PRO A 28 6.86 -11.53 -19.70
N LYS A 29 7.94 -10.85 -20.02
CA LYS A 29 9.12 -10.71 -19.14
C LYS A 29 9.13 -9.39 -18.37
N THR A 30 8.10 -8.56 -18.55
CA THR A 30 8.00 -7.26 -17.89
C THR A 30 6.68 -7.15 -17.17
N LEU A 31 6.74 -6.78 -15.89
CA LEU A 31 5.60 -6.38 -15.07
C LEU A 31 5.67 -4.87 -14.74
N LEU A 32 4.51 -4.25 -14.59
CA LEU A 32 4.39 -2.94 -13.99
C LEU A 32 3.72 -3.06 -12.62
N ASN A 33 4.44 -2.70 -11.55
CA ASN A 33 3.91 -2.54 -10.20
C ASN A 33 3.50 -1.08 -9.97
N ALA A 34 2.21 -0.83 -9.77
CA ALA A 34 1.70 0.46 -9.30
C ALA A 34 1.63 0.47 -7.77
N SER A 35 2.39 1.37 -7.14
CA SER A 35 2.58 1.41 -5.70
C SER A 35 2.39 2.81 -5.10
N TYR A 36 2.35 2.89 -3.77
CA TYR A 36 2.27 4.16 -3.06
C TYR A 36 3.61 4.91 -3.07
N ASP A 37 3.55 6.22 -2.80
CA ASP A 37 4.64 7.17 -3.10
C ASP A 37 5.92 6.96 -2.28
N VAL A 38 5.81 6.52 -1.04
CA VAL A 38 6.96 6.33 -0.12
C VAL A 38 7.57 4.92 -0.17
N ALA A 39 6.98 3.99 -0.92
CA ALA A 39 7.46 2.60 -1.02
C ALA A 39 8.54 2.36 -2.09
N ARG A 40 8.99 3.41 -2.75
CA ARG A 40 9.91 3.29 -3.91
C ARG A 40 11.14 2.47 -3.61
N GLU A 41 11.79 2.75 -2.51
CA GLU A 41 13.05 2.12 -2.10
C GLU A 41 12.82 0.67 -1.65
N LEU A 42 11.71 0.39 -0.96
CA LEU A 42 11.29 -0.97 -0.61
C LEU A 42 11.11 -1.82 -1.87
N PHE A 43 10.27 -1.38 -2.79
CA PHE A 43 10.00 -2.17 -4.01
C PHE A 43 11.19 -2.22 -4.97
N ALA A 44 12.12 -1.27 -4.93
CA ALA A 44 13.38 -1.41 -5.64
C ALA A 44 14.22 -2.58 -5.10
N ALA A 45 14.24 -2.78 -3.78
CA ALA A 45 14.93 -3.90 -3.14
C ALA A 45 14.21 -5.25 -3.40
N GLU A 46 12.87 -5.29 -3.25
CA GLU A 46 12.05 -6.47 -3.56
C GLU A 46 12.22 -6.90 -5.02
N ASN A 47 12.16 -5.97 -5.96
CA ASN A 47 12.35 -6.23 -7.38
C ASN A 47 13.73 -6.79 -7.67
N ALA A 48 14.78 -6.19 -7.08
CA ALA A 48 16.15 -6.65 -7.25
C ALA A 48 16.36 -8.09 -6.73
N ALA A 49 15.68 -8.46 -5.65
CA ALA A 49 15.73 -9.81 -5.11
C ALA A 49 14.91 -10.78 -5.99
N PHE A 50 13.70 -10.41 -6.39
CA PHE A 50 12.85 -11.24 -7.24
C PHE A 50 13.51 -11.60 -8.58
N VAL A 51 14.10 -10.63 -9.28
CA VAL A 51 14.71 -10.86 -10.60
C VAL A 51 15.96 -11.74 -10.55
N LYS A 52 16.63 -11.89 -9.38
CA LYS A 52 17.74 -12.86 -9.25
C LYS A 52 17.29 -14.30 -9.48
N SER A 53 16.09 -14.65 -9.03
CA SER A 53 15.50 -15.98 -9.24
C SER A 53 14.70 -16.09 -10.55
N HIS A 54 14.47 -14.97 -11.23
CA HIS A 54 13.71 -14.88 -12.49
C HIS A 54 14.53 -14.19 -13.59
N PRO A 55 15.58 -14.83 -14.12
CA PRO A 55 16.48 -14.22 -15.11
C PRO A 55 15.72 -13.74 -16.35
N GLY A 56 15.98 -12.52 -16.78
CA GLY A 56 15.34 -11.92 -17.95
C GLY A 56 14.01 -11.21 -17.65
N VAL A 57 13.52 -11.26 -16.40
CA VAL A 57 12.35 -10.49 -15.96
C VAL A 57 12.76 -9.08 -15.58
N THR A 58 11.89 -8.11 -15.89
CA THR A 58 11.99 -6.71 -15.48
C THR A 58 10.74 -6.30 -14.75
N ILE A 59 10.89 -5.62 -13.61
CA ILE A 59 9.76 -5.05 -12.86
C ILE A 59 9.86 -3.53 -12.92
N ASP A 60 8.96 -2.94 -13.68
CA ASP A 60 8.80 -1.48 -13.72
C ASP A 60 7.97 -1.00 -12.54
N GLN A 61 8.18 0.25 -12.12
CA GLN A 61 7.51 0.83 -10.97
C GLN A 61 6.81 2.14 -11.33
N SER A 62 5.56 2.30 -10.86
CA SER A 62 4.85 3.57 -10.84
C SER A 62 4.52 3.95 -9.39
N HIS A 63 4.90 5.13 -8.93
CA HIS A 63 4.71 5.57 -7.55
C HIS A 63 3.94 6.89 -7.47
N ALA A 64 2.80 6.85 -6.77
CA ALA A 64 1.98 8.01 -6.43
C ALA A 64 1.08 7.68 -5.23
N GLY A 65 0.25 8.61 -4.77
CA GLY A 65 -0.83 8.27 -3.83
C GLY A 65 -1.75 7.20 -4.44
N THR A 66 -2.14 6.18 -3.66
CA THR A 66 -2.82 4.99 -4.17
C THR A 66 -4.15 5.29 -4.87
N SER A 67 -4.91 6.25 -4.38
CA SER A 67 -6.12 6.71 -5.07
C SER A 67 -5.84 7.33 -6.45
N LYS A 68 -4.68 7.94 -6.65
CA LYS A 68 -4.23 8.44 -7.97
C LYS A 68 -3.83 7.29 -8.87
N GLN A 69 -3.10 6.30 -8.33
CA GLN A 69 -2.73 5.09 -9.07
C GLN A 69 -3.96 4.30 -9.53
N ALA A 70 -4.94 4.10 -8.63
CA ALA A 70 -6.17 3.38 -8.97
C ALA A 70 -6.93 4.08 -10.12
N ARG A 71 -7.03 5.41 -10.10
CA ARG A 71 -7.63 6.16 -11.22
C ARG A 71 -6.81 6.02 -12.50
N ALA A 72 -5.49 6.14 -12.43
CA ALA A 72 -4.63 6.00 -13.60
C ALA A 72 -4.76 4.62 -14.26
N ILE A 73 -4.94 3.54 -13.48
CA ILE A 73 -5.20 2.20 -14.00
C ILE A 73 -6.52 2.16 -14.79
N VAL A 74 -7.57 2.74 -14.24
CA VAL A 74 -8.88 2.82 -14.93
C VAL A 74 -8.77 3.66 -16.21
N GLU A 75 -7.94 4.69 -16.23
CA GLU A 75 -7.67 5.58 -17.36
C GLU A 75 -6.66 5.00 -18.37
N GLY A 76 -6.09 3.80 -18.10
CA GLY A 76 -5.27 3.10 -19.08
C GLY A 76 -3.82 2.80 -18.67
N LEU A 77 -3.40 3.10 -17.43
CA LEU A 77 -2.11 2.62 -16.92
C LEU A 77 -2.14 1.09 -16.85
N ALA A 78 -1.33 0.44 -17.65
CA ALA A 78 -1.30 -1.03 -17.78
C ALA A 78 -0.48 -1.67 -16.63
N ALA A 79 -0.86 -1.40 -15.38
CA ALA A 79 -0.24 -2.04 -14.23
C ALA A 79 -0.71 -3.49 -14.11
N ASP A 80 0.23 -4.43 -13.97
CA ASP A 80 -0.05 -5.86 -13.80
C ASP A 80 -0.43 -6.18 -12.36
N VAL A 81 0.19 -5.48 -11.42
CA VAL A 81 -0.07 -5.62 -9.99
C VAL A 81 -0.18 -4.26 -9.32
N VAL A 82 -0.90 -4.24 -8.22
CA VAL A 82 -0.94 -3.12 -7.28
C VAL A 82 -0.37 -3.55 -5.93
N THR A 83 0.42 -2.67 -5.32
CA THR A 83 0.92 -2.82 -3.96
C THR A 83 0.58 -1.52 -3.23
N PHE A 84 -0.62 -1.48 -2.65
CA PHE A 84 -1.20 -0.25 -2.11
C PHE A 84 -1.04 -0.15 -0.59
N ASN A 85 -1.34 1.00 -0.03
CA ASN A 85 -1.44 1.22 1.40
C ASN A 85 -2.88 1.54 1.83
N GLN A 86 -3.86 1.20 0.99
CA GLN A 86 -5.28 1.51 1.25
C GLN A 86 -6.19 0.48 0.58
N VAL A 87 -6.94 -0.27 1.39
CA VAL A 87 -7.91 -1.29 0.94
C VAL A 87 -8.95 -0.68 -0.01
N THR A 88 -9.51 0.47 0.34
CA THR A 88 -10.58 1.13 -0.44
C THR A 88 -10.16 1.53 -1.85
N ASP A 89 -8.87 1.66 -2.13
CA ASP A 89 -8.38 1.95 -3.47
C ASP A 89 -8.33 0.68 -4.35
N ILE A 90 -8.14 -0.52 -3.76
CA ILE A 90 -8.34 -1.78 -4.47
C ILE A 90 -9.83 -2.04 -4.68
N ASP A 91 -10.67 -1.78 -3.67
CA ASP A 91 -12.14 -1.90 -3.81
C ASP A 91 -12.69 -0.98 -4.92
N PHE A 92 -12.07 0.18 -5.13
CA PHE A 92 -12.39 1.02 -6.28
C PHE A 92 -12.08 0.30 -7.61
N LEU A 93 -10.93 -0.37 -7.72
CA LEU A 93 -10.59 -1.17 -8.91
C LEU A 93 -11.53 -2.36 -9.10
N VAL A 94 -11.98 -3.00 -8.01
CA VAL A 94 -13.03 -4.05 -8.06
C VAL A 94 -14.32 -3.49 -8.65
N LYS A 95 -14.81 -2.35 -8.17
CA LYS A 95 -16.03 -1.67 -8.67
C LYS A 95 -15.91 -1.30 -10.15
N GLN A 96 -14.71 -1.06 -10.65
CA GLN A 96 -14.43 -0.76 -12.07
C GLN A 96 -14.15 -2.02 -12.92
N GLY A 97 -14.20 -3.21 -12.32
CA GLY A 97 -13.98 -4.49 -13.02
C GLY A 97 -12.53 -4.74 -13.46
N PHE A 98 -11.56 -4.18 -12.74
CA PHE A 98 -10.14 -4.39 -12.99
C PHE A 98 -9.53 -5.47 -12.11
N VAL A 99 -10.08 -5.68 -10.92
CA VAL A 99 -9.62 -6.62 -9.90
C VAL A 99 -10.80 -7.49 -9.47
N SER A 100 -10.56 -8.75 -9.15
CA SER A 100 -11.55 -9.72 -8.64
C SER A 100 -12.19 -9.23 -7.33
N ALA A 101 -13.47 -9.52 -7.14
CA ALA A 101 -14.16 -9.23 -5.89
C ALA A 101 -13.60 -10.03 -4.69
N ASP A 102 -13.00 -11.17 -4.95
CA ASP A 102 -12.41 -12.07 -3.96
C ASP A 102 -10.90 -11.85 -3.75
N TRP A 103 -10.32 -10.74 -4.23
CA TRP A 103 -8.89 -10.46 -4.23
C TRP A 103 -8.19 -10.68 -2.87
N GLN A 104 -8.89 -10.43 -1.77
CA GLN A 104 -8.34 -10.64 -0.42
C GLN A 104 -8.09 -12.13 -0.09
N LYS A 105 -8.69 -13.06 -0.85
CA LYS A 105 -8.49 -14.50 -0.67
C LYS A 105 -7.34 -15.06 -1.51
N ASP A 106 -6.82 -14.27 -2.44
CA ASP A 106 -5.78 -14.72 -3.38
C ASP A 106 -4.42 -14.89 -2.70
N PHE A 107 -4.20 -14.19 -1.58
CA PHE A 107 -2.95 -14.23 -0.81
C PHE A 107 -3.23 -14.27 0.70
N PRO A 108 -2.26 -14.73 1.53
CA PRO A 108 -2.41 -14.74 2.98
C PRO A 108 -2.68 -13.36 3.60
N ASN A 109 -3.25 -13.36 4.81
CA ASN A 109 -3.50 -12.16 5.62
C ASN A 109 -4.32 -11.10 4.89
N ASP A 110 -5.44 -11.51 4.27
CA ASP A 110 -6.31 -10.63 3.48
C ASP A 110 -5.53 -9.89 2.37
N ALA A 111 -4.63 -10.63 1.70
CA ALA A 111 -3.70 -10.14 0.68
C ALA A 111 -2.79 -9.01 1.17
N SER A 112 -2.37 -9.03 2.43
CA SER A 112 -1.45 -8.04 3.00
C SER A 112 -0.15 -8.72 3.45
N PRO A 113 0.95 -8.62 2.68
CA PRO A 113 2.21 -9.30 3.00
C PRO A 113 2.89 -8.73 4.25
N PHE A 114 2.66 -7.48 4.59
CA PHE A 114 3.22 -6.80 5.75
C PHE A 114 2.27 -5.69 6.22
N TYR A 115 2.54 -5.13 7.39
CA TYR A 115 1.71 -4.11 8.00
C TYR A 115 2.53 -3.06 8.73
N SER A 116 1.90 -1.95 9.09
CA SER A 116 2.45 -0.90 9.92
C SER A 116 1.31 -0.22 10.69
N PHE A 117 1.55 0.98 11.19
CA PHE A 117 0.55 1.81 11.89
C PHE A 117 1.02 3.26 11.95
N PRO A 118 0.14 4.25 12.11
CA PRO A 118 0.51 5.63 12.37
C PRO A 118 1.35 5.79 13.63
N SER A 119 2.51 6.39 13.49
CA SER A 119 3.51 6.63 14.51
C SER A 119 4.04 8.06 14.39
N PHE A 120 4.86 8.51 15.33
CA PHE A 120 5.37 9.87 15.38
C PHE A 120 6.87 9.87 15.06
N LEU A 121 7.30 10.80 14.21
CA LEU A 121 8.70 11.15 14.04
C LEU A 121 8.90 12.53 14.66
N VAL A 122 9.83 12.63 15.59
CA VAL A 122 10.15 13.88 16.29
C VAL A 122 11.61 14.28 16.08
N ARG A 123 11.94 15.52 16.37
CA ARG A 123 13.33 15.97 16.42
C ARG A 123 14.09 15.23 17.50
N LYS A 124 15.39 15.01 17.30
CA LYS A 124 16.21 14.27 18.28
C LYS A 124 16.13 14.85 19.67
N GLY A 125 16.01 13.97 20.67
CA GLY A 125 15.81 14.34 22.06
C GLY A 125 14.39 14.80 22.39
N ASN A 126 13.47 14.73 21.43
CA ASN A 126 12.03 15.03 21.61
C ASN A 126 11.78 16.33 22.42
N PRO A 127 12.20 17.50 21.89
CA PRO A 127 12.18 18.76 22.67
C PRO A 127 10.80 19.15 23.21
N LYS A 128 9.74 18.69 22.54
CA LYS A 128 8.33 18.91 22.95
C LYS A 128 7.78 17.80 23.84
N ASN A 129 8.59 16.78 24.19
CA ASN A 129 8.16 15.63 24.99
C ASN A 129 6.84 15.00 24.52
N ILE A 130 6.74 14.76 23.20
CA ILE A 130 5.57 14.17 22.55
C ILE A 130 5.65 12.65 22.71
N LYS A 131 4.67 12.04 23.42
CA LYS A 131 4.63 10.59 23.69
C LYS A 131 3.30 9.95 23.31
N TYR A 132 2.23 10.72 23.36
CA TYR A 132 0.86 10.24 23.22
C TYR A 132 0.07 11.08 22.22
N TRP A 133 -0.99 10.54 21.70
CA TRP A 133 -1.93 11.27 20.84
C TRP A 133 -2.44 12.56 21.49
N TYR A 134 -2.58 12.57 22.83
CA TYR A 134 -3.07 13.74 23.56
C TYR A 134 -2.07 14.91 23.59
N ASP A 135 -0.77 14.64 23.44
CA ASP A 135 0.24 15.70 23.35
C ASP A 135 0.10 16.54 22.08
N LEU A 136 -0.55 15.98 21.03
CA LEU A 136 -0.73 16.62 19.74
C LEU A 136 -1.73 17.80 19.78
N VAL A 137 -2.59 17.88 20.82
CA VAL A 137 -3.58 18.96 20.94
C VAL A 137 -3.11 20.16 21.78
N ARG A 138 -1.85 20.14 22.19
CA ARG A 138 -1.21 21.26 22.89
C ARG A 138 -0.98 22.42 21.94
N ASP A 139 -1.17 23.66 22.41
CA ASP A 139 -1.04 24.87 21.59
C ASP A 139 0.40 25.13 21.12
N ASP A 140 1.40 24.60 21.86
CA ASP A 140 2.81 24.73 21.55
C ASP A 140 3.35 23.65 20.59
N VAL A 141 2.49 22.74 20.08
CA VAL A 141 2.87 21.64 19.18
C VAL A 141 2.37 21.92 17.76
N LYS A 142 3.27 21.83 16.78
CA LYS A 142 2.93 21.89 15.36
C LYS A 142 3.10 20.53 14.72
N ILE A 143 2.04 20.07 14.06
CA ILE A 143 1.93 18.74 13.49
C ILE A 143 2.10 18.81 11.96
N VAL A 144 2.82 17.85 11.40
CA VAL A 144 2.87 17.61 9.96
C VAL A 144 2.29 16.24 9.67
N PHE A 145 1.31 16.17 8.81
CA PHE A 145 0.85 14.96 8.12
C PHE A 145 0.07 15.34 6.87
N PRO A 146 -0.07 14.44 5.88
CA PRO A 146 -0.71 14.80 4.62
C PRO A 146 -2.23 14.95 4.75
N ASN A 147 -2.86 15.43 3.67
CA ASN A 147 -4.29 15.65 3.61
C ASN A 147 -5.06 14.30 3.55
N PRO A 148 -5.99 14.01 4.47
CA PRO A 148 -6.77 12.77 4.44
C PRO A 148 -7.68 12.61 3.21
N LYS A 149 -7.94 13.68 2.47
CA LYS A 149 -8.70 13.62 1.21
C LYS A 149 -7.88 13.08 0.03
N THR A 150 -6.54 13.13 0.12
CA THR A 150 -5.65 12.77 -0.99
C THR A 150 -4.65 11.66 -0.67
N SER A 151 -4.46 11.32 0.61
CA SER A 151 -3.43 10.39 1.09
C SER A 151 -4.01 9.28 1.95
N GLY A 152 -3.73 8.02 1.58
CA GLY A 152 -4.08 6.84 2.37
C GLY A 152 -3.41 6.84 3.75
N ASN A 153 -2.12 7.25 3.81
CA ASN A 153 -1.40 7.46 5.07
C ASN A 153 -2.18 8.38 6.03
N ALA A 154 -2.63 9.52 5.53
CA ALA A 154 -3.37 10.49 6.33
C ALA A 154 -4.76 9.98 6.75
N ARG A 155 -5.41 9.11 5.97
CA ARG A 155 -6.66 8.45 6.37
C ARG A 155 -6.43 7.56 7.58
N TYR A 156 -5.38 6.74 7.58
CA TYR A 156 -5.01 5.94 8.74
C TYR A 156 -4.64 6.81 9.94
N THR A 157 -3.89 7.90 9.75
CA THR A 157 -3.57 8.85 10.82
C THR A 157 -4.82 9.45 11.44
N TYR A 158 -5.76 9.93 10.63
CA TYR A 158 -7.04 10.46 11.08
C TYR A 158 -7.85 9.42 11.86
N LEU A 159 -7.98 8.21 11.31
CA LEU A 159 -8.74 7.13 11.97
C LEU A 159 -8.06 6.66 13.26
N ALA A 160 -6.74 6.61 13.32
CA ALA A 160 -6.01 6.27 14.55
C ALA A 160 -6.25 7.32 15.65
N ALA A 161 -6.26 8.61 15.29
CA ALA A 161 -6.59 9.69 16.22
C ALA A 161 -8.05 9.59 16.70
N VAL A 162 -9.00 9.27 15.80
CA VAL A 162 -10.41 9.05 16.16
C VAL A 162 -10.57 7.84 17.07
N ALA A 163 -9.87 6.72 16.79
CA ALA A 163 -9.91 5.52 17.63
C ALA A 163 -9.40 5.81 19.05
N PHE A 164 -8.26 6.49 19.16
CA PHE A 164 -7.74 6.95 20.45
C PHE A 164 -8.72 7.84 21.20
N ALA A 165 -9.30 8.83 20.50
CA ALA A 165 -10.22 9.78 21.14
C ALA A 165 -11.52 9.10 21.58
N ASN A 166 -12.08 8.18 20.81
CA ASN A 166 -13.25 7.40 21.21
C ASN A 166 -12.99 6.62 22.51
N GLU A 167 -11.85 5.97 22.62
CA GLU A 167 -11.48 5.28 23.86
C GLU A 167 -11.24 6.25 25.01
N LYS A 168 -10.47 7.31 24.79
CA LYS A 168 -10.12 8.32 25.80
C LYS A 168 -11.35 9.01 26.40
N PHE A 169 -12.37 9.26 25.56
CA PHE A 169 -13.58 10.00 25.97
C PHE A 169 -14.81 9.09 26.12
N ASN A 170 -14.62 7.76 26.18
CA ASN A 170 -15.71 6.78 26.34
C ASN A 170 -16.84 6.97 25.30
N GLY A 171 -16.50 7.29 24.07
CA GLY A 171 -17.45 7.46 22.97
C GLY A 171 -18.20 8.81 22.95
N ASP A 172 -17.86 9.77 23.83
CA ASP A 172 -18.43 11.12 23.78
C ASP A 172 -18.02 11.83 22.49
N GLN A 173 -18.92 11.82 21.50
CA GLN A 173 -18.64 12.31 20.14
C GLN A 173 -18.30 13.81 20.12
N ALA A 174 -18.87 14.63 21.00
CA ALA A 174 -18.54 16.06 21.06
C ALA A 174 -17.07 16.27 21.44
N LYS A 175 -16.58 15.51 22.43
CA LYS A 175 -15.17 15.56 22.84
C LYS A 175 -14.23 14.96 21.81
N VAL A 176 -14.65 13.89 21.13
CA VAL A 176 -13.91 13.31 20.01
C VAL A 176 -13.73 14.34 18.90
N ASP A 177 -14.81 15.00 18.50
CA ASP A 177 -14.80 16.00 17.44
C ASP A 177 -13.94 17.23 17.82
N GLU A 178 -14.02 17.69 19.06
CA GLU A 178 -13.16 18.76 19.57
C GLU A 178 -11.68 18.37 19.54
N PHE A 179 -11.35 17.15 19.96
CA PHE A 179 -9.98 16.63 19.92
C PHE A 179 -9.42 16.61 18.48
N ILE A 180 -10.18 16.10 17.51
CA ILE A 180 -9.76 16.06 16.10
C ILE A 180 -9.63 17.47 15.53
N LYS A 181 -10.55 18.38 15.85
CA LYS A 181 -10.44 19.79 15.42
C LYS A 181 -9.16 20.44 15.96
N LYS A 182 -8.77 20.17 17.20
CA LYS A 182 -7.50 20.66 17.77
C LYS A 182 -6.28 20.08 17.05
N ILE A 183 -6.27 18.77 16.75
CA ILE A 183 -5.21 18.18 15.92
C ILE A 183 -5.10 18.93 14.59
N PHE A 184 -6.21 19.12 13.87
CA PHE A 184 -6.20 19.83 12.59
C PHE A 184 -5.77 21.28 12.74
N ALA A 185 -6.17 21.97 13.82
CA ALA A 185 -5.75 23.33 14.11
C ALA A 185 -4.22 23.48 14.27
N ASN A 186 -3.57 22.43 14.76
CA ASN A 186 -2.12 22.38 14.94
C ASN A 186 -1.35 22.01 13.67
N VAL A 187 -2.03 21.73 12.55
CA VAL A 187 -1.40 21.43 11.25
C VAL A 187 -1.25 22.71 10.44
N PRO A 188 -0.05 23.24 10.27
CA PRO A 188 0.18 24.48 9.49
C PRO A 188 -0.02 24.28 7.99
N VAL A 189 0.30 23.08 7.46
CA VAL A 189 0.23 22.75 6.04
C VAL A 189 -0.25 21.31 5.86
N PHE A 190 -1.26 21.10 5.04
CA PHE A 190 -1.71 19.77 4.61
C PHE A 190 -1.09 19.43 3.27
N ASP A 191 -0.02 18.64 3.29
CA ASP A 191 0.64 18.18 2.09
C ASP A 191 -0.23 17.15 1.30
N THR A 192 0.05 16.98 0.02
CA THR A 192 -0.75 16.10 -0.86
C THR A 192 -0.51 14.62 -0.64
N GLY A 193 0.62 14.23 -0.03
CA GLY A 193 1.03 12.85 0.20
C GLY A 193 2.15 12.73 1.22
N GLY A 194 2.51 11.49 1.57
CA GLY A 194 3.50 11.19 2.61
C GLY A 194 4.88 11.78 2.32
N ARG A 195 5.36 11.63 1.10
CA ARG A 195 6.69 12.17 0.72
C ARG A 195 6.75 13.70 0.80
N ALA A 196 5.68 14.40 0.40
CA ALA A 196 5.61 15.85 0.54
C ALA A 196 5.60 16.28 2.02
N ALA A 197 4.88 15.57 2.87
CA ALA A 197 4.89 15.81 4.32
C ALA A 197 6.28 15.56 4.93
N THR A 198 6.99 14.52 4.48
CA THR A 198 8.38 14.27 4.87
C THR A 198 9.29 15.44 4.48
N THR A 199 9.19 15.93 3.24
CA THR A 199 9.96 17.11 2.78
C THR A 199 9.63 18.34 3.64
N THR A 200 8.35 18.58 3.94
CA THR A 200 7.93 19.69 4.80
C THR A 200 8.54 19.60 6.20
N PHE A 201 8.54 18.41 6.80
CA PHE A 201 9.09 18.20 8.12
C PHE A 201 10.63 18.21 8.13
N VAL A 202 11.26 17.42 7.24
CA VAL A 202 12.71 17.17 7.30
C VAL A 202 13.51 18.30 6.66
N GLU A 203 13.13 18.72 5.43
CA GLU A 203 13.94 19.63 4.62
C GLU A 203 13.57 21.10 4.85
N ARG A 204 12.26 21.38 5.05
CA ARG A 204 11.78 22.73 5.34
C ARG A 204 11.75 23.06 6.83
N GLU A 205 12.03 22.06 7.67
CA GLU A 205 12.08 22.17 9.13
C GLU A 205 10.78 22.70 9.78
N ILE A 206 9.63 22.50 9.10
CA ILE A 206 8.31 22.89 9.60
C ILE A 206 7.77 21.80 10.54
N GLY A 207 7.24 22.19 11.68
CA GLY A 207 6.58 21.32 12.65
C GLY A 207 7.51 20.67 13.67
N ASP A 208 6.90 20.21 14.75
CA ASP A 208 7.55 19.53 15.88
C ASP A 208 7.46 18.01 15.75
N VAL A 209 6.43 17.52 15.08
CA VAL A 209 6.14 16.11 14.87
C VAL A 209 5.60 15.85 13.47
N LEU A 210 6.13 14.83 12.80
CA LEU A 210 5.54 14.25 11.61
C LEU A 210 4.80 12.97 12.01
N ILE A 211 3.52 12.86 11.63
CA ILE A 211 2.76 11.62 11.80
C ILE A 211 2.76 10.87 10.47
N THR A 212 3.34 9.68 10.50
CA THR A 212 3.41 8.80 9.34
C THR A 212 3.46 7.34 9.80
N PHE A 213 3.58 6.37 8.91
CA PHE A 213 3.70 4.96 9.31
C PHE A 213 5.01 4.69 10.08
N GLU A 214 4.98 3.75 11.05
CA GLU A 214 6.18 3.35 11.79
C GLU A 214 7.33 2.99 10.84
N ALA A 215 7.04 2.25 9.76
CA ALA A 215 8.03 1.91 8.74
C ALA A 215 8.72 3.16 8.15
N GLU A 216 7.94 4.20 7.87
CA GLU A 216 8.46 5.45 7.33
C GLU A 216 9.28 6.23 8.35
N THR A 217 8.85 6.28 9.63
CA THR A 217 9.63 6.99 10.67
C THR A 217 11.04 6.43 10.79
N ARG A 218 11.19 5.11 10.67
CA ARG A 218 12.50 4.42 10.68
C ARG A 218 13.31 4.73 9.44
N GLY A 219 12.68 4.63 8.26
CA GLY A 219 13.31 4.93 6.99
C GLY A 219 13.82 6.37 6.92
N ILE A 220 13.01 7.34 7.35
CA ILE A 220 13.37 8.76 7.39
C ILE A 220 14.54 8.99 8.35
N ALA A 221 14.48 8.46 9.58
CA ALA A 221 15.58 8.61 10.53
C ALA A 221 16.89 7.98 9.99
N LYS A 222 16.82 6.82 9.32
CA LYS A 222 17.97 6.17 8.69
C LYS A 222 18.53 7.00 7.53
N GLN A 223 17.67 7.60 6.71
CA GLN A 223 18.06 8.36 5.52
C GLN A 223 18.63 9.74 5.85
N TYR A 224 18.00 10.46 6.78
CA TYR A 224 18.30 11.87 7.06
C TYR A 224 19.12 12.08 8.34
N GLY A 225 19.32 11.05 9.14
CA GLY A 225 20.16 11.04 10.33
C GLY A 225 19.42 10.61 11.60
N THR A 226 19.90 9.56 12.24
CA THR A 226 19.43 9.09 13.56
C THR A 226 19.87 10.01 14.70
N ASP A 227 20.78 10.91 14.43
CA ASP A 227 21.21 12.01 15.28
C ASP A 227 20.29 13.25 15.20
N LYS A 228 19.41 13.31 14.17
CA LYS A 228 18.47 14.41 13.93
C LYS A 228 17.05 14.07 14.28
N PHE A 229 16.64 12.82 14.11
CA PHE A 229 15.27 12.37 14.25
C PHE A 229 15.19 11.09 15.08
N GLU A 230 14.05 10.92 15.75
CA GLU A 230 13.71 9.67 16.45
C GLU A 230 12.24 9.36 16.33
N GLY A 231 11.93 8.06 16.24
CA GLY A 231 10.55 7.55 16.21
C GLY A 231 9.98 7.46 17.63
N VAL A 232 8.71 7.85 17.79
CA VAL A 232 7.93 7.66 19.01
C VAL A 232 6.71 6.82 18.69
N VAL A 233 6.61 5.65 19.31
CA VAL A 233 5.48 4.74 19.16
C VAL A 233 4.41 5.12 20.20
N PRO A 234 3.18 5.49 19.78
CA PRO A 234 2.10 5.81 20.71
C PRO A 234 1.61 4.55 21.44
N SER A 235 0.87 4.72 22.53
CA SER A 235 0.33 3.59 23.33
C SER A 235 -0.69 2.74 22.59
N VAL A 236 -1.39 3.31 21.62
CA VAL A 236 -2.35 2.66 20.74
C VAL A 236 -2.30 3.29 19.37
N SER A 237 -2.45 2.48 18.33
CA SER A 237 -2.62 2.96 16.97
C SER A 237 -3.51 2.02 16.16
N LEU A 238 -3.80 2.42 14.92
CA LEU A 238 -4.64 1.64 14.01
C LEU A 238 -3.76 0.76 13.13
N LEU A 239 -4.05 -0.54 13.09
CA LEU A 239 -3.44 -1.47 12.15
C LEU A 239 -3.62 -0.94 10.73
N SER A 240 -2.52 -0.77 10.03
CA SER A 240 -2.48 -0.33 8.63
C SER A 240 -1.95 -1.46 7.78
N GLU A 241 -2.85 -2.05 7.01
CA GLU A 241 -2.54 -3.12 6.08
C GLU A 241 -1.99 -2.52 4.78
N PHE A 242 -1.10 -3.27 4.14
CA PHE A 242 -0.53 -2.91 2.85
C PHE A 242 -0.96 -3.93 1.80
N PRO A 243 -2.20 -3.80 1.29
CA PRO A 243 -2.79 -4.80 0.44
C PRO A 243 -2.15 -4.84 -0.94
N VAL A 244 -2.11 -6.05 -1.50
CA VAL A 244 -1.64 -6.32 -2.85
C VAL A 244 -2.72 -7.02 -3.67
N ALA A 245 -2.75 -6.78 -4.97
CA ALA A 245 -3.66 -7.49 -5.86
C ALA A 245 -3.10 -7.59 -7.29
N VAL A 246 -3.47 -8.64 -7.98
CA VAL A 246 -3.32 -8.77 -9.42
C VAL A 246 -4.37 -7.89 -10.10
N VAL A 247 -3.99 -7.16 -11.13
CA VAL A 247 -4.92 -6.37 -11.95
C VAL A 247 -5.45 -7.25 -13.08
N ASP A 248 -6.47 -8.04 -12.78
CA ASP A 248 -6.99 -9.12 -13.62
C ASP A 248 -7.19 -8.71 -15.08
N LYS A 249 -7.88 -7.60 -15.30
CA LYS A 249 -8.18 -7.08 -16.63
C LYS A 249 -6.92 -6.78 -17.47
N VAL A 250 -5.82 -6.42 -16.82
CA VAL A 250 -4.54 -6.10 -17.47
C VAL A 250 -3.77 -7.39 -17.74
N VAL A 251 -3.60 -8.23 -16.73
CA VAL A 251 -2.80 -9.46 -16.88
C VAL A 251 -3.42 -10.45 -17.85
N ASP A 252 -4.75 -10.54 -17.90
CA ASP A 252 -5.44 -11.40 -18.88
C ASP A 252 -5.20 -10.94 -20.31
N LYS A 253 -5.23 -9.64 -20.56
CA LYS A 253 -4.93 -9.06 -21.86
C LYS A 253 -3.45 -9.24 -22.26
N ARG A 254 -2.55 -9.18 -21.30
CA ARG A 254 -1.09 -9.24 -21.50
C ARG A 254 -0.54 -10.68 -21.48
N GLY A 255 -1.28 -11.63 -20.91
CA GLY A 255 -0.79 -12.99 -20.64
C GLY A 255 0.23 -13.05 -19.50
N SER A 256 0.25 -12.05 -18.60
CA SER A 256 1.26 -11.91 -17.53
C SER A 256 0.79 -12.40 -16.15
N ARG A 257 -0.34 -13.11 -16.08
CA ARG A 257 -0.97 -13.54 -14.82
C ARG A 257 -0.04 -14.36 -13.93
N GLU A 258 0.61 -15.38 -14.50
CA GLU A 258 1.48 -16.27 -13.74
C GLU A 258 2.69 -15.51 -13.17
N LEU A 259 3.31 -14.65 -13.98
CA LEU A 259 4.40 -13.82 -13.53
C LEU A 259 3.96 -12.80 -12.46
N ALA A 260 2.80 -12.17 -12.63
CA ALA A 260 2.21 -11.25 -11.66
C ALA A 260 1.94 -11.94 -10.31
N LYS A 261 1.34 -13.13 -10.35
CA LYS A 261 1.11 -13.93 -9.17
C LYS A 261 2.41 -14.33 -8.48
N SER A 262 3.39 -14.83 -9.23
CA SER A 262 4.71 -15.21 -8.72
C SER A 262 5.42 -14.04 -8.03
N TYR A 263 5.30 -12.83 -8.60
CA TYR A 263 5.87 -11.63 -8.00
C TYR A 263 5.19 -11.27 -6.67
N LEU A 264 3.87 -11.36 -6.58
CA LEU A 264 3.16 -11.09 -5.32
C LEU A 264 3.39 -12.20 -4.29
N ASP A 265 3.45 -13.47 -4.70
CA ASP A 265 3.82 -14.60 -3.81
C ASP A 265 5.22 -14.41 -3.20
N PHE A 266 6.16 -13.83 -3.97
CA PHE A 266 7.51 -13.54 -3.46
C PHE A 266 7.50 -12.64 -2.22
N LEU A 267 6.60 -11.68 -2.12
CA LEU A 267 6.48 -10.78 -0.96
C LEU A 267 6.13 -11.52 0.35
N TYR A 268 5.62 -12.76 0.24
CA TYR A 268 5.30 -13.63 1.40
C TYR A 268 6.40 -14.64 1.69
N THR A 269 7.43 -14.74 0.85
CA THR A 269 8.60 -15.60 1.12
C THR A 269 9.40 -15.07 2.29
N GLU A 270 10.24 -15.92 2.89
CA GLU A 270 11.15 -15.48 3.96
C GLU A 270 12.09 -14.34 3.50
N GLU A 271 12.54 -14.37 2.25
CA GLU A 271 13.38 -13.31 1.67
C GLU A 271 12.61 -12.00 1.51
N GLY A 272 11.43 -12.00 0.89
CA GLY A 272 10.59 -10.81 0.75
C GLY A 272 10.20 -10.23 2.11
N GLN A 273 9.77 -11.07 3.05
CA GLN A 273 9.43 -10.62 4.41
C GLN A 273 10.64 -10.01 5.14
N ARG A 274 11.86 -10.55 4.93
CA ARG A 274 13.08 -9.98 5.53
C ARG A 274 13.40 -8.61 4.93
N ILE A 275 13.28 -8.46 3.62
CA ILE A 275 13.44 -7.15 2.95
C ILE A 275 12.43 -6.16 3.52
N ALA A 276 11.16 -6.52 3.61
CA ALA A 276 10.14 -5.64 4.19
C ALA A 276 10.47 -5.22 5.63
N ALA A 277 10.97 -6.15 6.47
CA ALA A 277 11.39 -5.85 7.84
C ALA A 277 12.61 -4.93 7.92
N GLU A 278 13.58 -5.06 7.02
CA GLU A 278 14.74 -4.16 6.90
C GLU A 278 14.33 -2.72 6.53
N PHE A 279 13.22 -2.57 5.79
CA PHE A 279 12.59 -1.29 5.49
C PHE A 279 11.60 -0.82 6.57
N GLY A 280 11.54 -1.51 7.72
CA GLY A 280 10.79 -1.08 8.89
C GLY A 280 9.33 -1.54 8.93
N HIS A 281 8.89 -2.36 7.98
CA HIS A 281 7.56 -2.97 8.03
C HIS A 281 7.51 -4.12 9.03
N ARG A 282 6.39 -4.30 9.68
CA ARG A 282 6.10 -5.48 10.50
C ARG A 282 5.60 -6.60 9.59
N VAL A 283 6.10 -7.79 9.81
CA VAL A 283 5.88 -8.93 8.92
C VAL A 283 5.13 -10.05 9.61
N HIS A 284 4.51 -10.93 8.82
CA HIS A 284 3.72 -12.05 9.31
C HIS A 284 4.55 -13.35 9.47
N ASN A 285 5.70 -13.45 8.81
CA ASN A 285 6.58 -14.60 8.98
C ASN A 285 7.21 -14.56 10.38
N GLU A 286 6.83 -15.53 11.24
CA GLU A 286 7.24 -15.57 12.64
C GLU A 286 8.77 -15.65 12.83
N LYS A 287 9.46 -16.39 11.94
CA LYS A 287 10.92 -16.51 11.98
C LYS A 287 11.58 -15.17 11.70
N VAL A 288 11.14 -14.47 10.64
CA VAL A 288 11.65 -13.13 10.30
C VAL A 288 11.26 -12.13 11.39
N ALA A 289 10.03 -12.14 11.87
CA ALA A 289 9.59 -11.26 12.95
C ALA A 289 10.46 -11.42 14.22
N ALA A 290 10.86 -12.65 14.54
CA ALA A 290 11.76 -12.93 15.67
C ALA A 290 13.18 -12.35 15.46
N GLU A 291 13.70 -12.35 14.23
CA GLU A 291 15.00 -11.75 13.89
C GLU A 291 15.02 -10.23 14.16
N PHE A 292 13.88 -9.56 13.98
CA PHE A 292 13.73 -8.11 14.08
C PHE A 292 13.03 -7.64 15.37
N LYS A 293 12.74 -8.53 16.33
CA LYS A 293 11.94 -8.25 17.53
C LYS A 293 12.43 -7.03 18.34
N ASP A 294 13.73 -6.83 18.42
CA ASP A 294 14.33 -5.74 19.20
C ASP A 294 14.17 -4.37 18.50
N GLN A 295 13.82 -4.37 17.21
CA GLN A 295 13.55 -3.17 16.45
C GLN A 295 12.08 -2.71 16.54
N PHE A 296 11.18 -3.62 16.91
CA PHE A 296 9.74 -3.37 16.90
C PHE A 296 9.16 -3.43 18.33
N PRO A 297 9.03 -2.28 19.01
CA PRO A 297 8.44 -2.25 20.34
C PRO A 297 7.00 -2.77 20.32
N SER A 298 6.58 -3.35 21.45
CA SER A 298 5.19 -3.77 21.61
C SER A 298 4.25 -2.57 21.56
N ILE A 299 3.14 -2.75 20.87
CA ILE A 299 2.07 -1.74 20.75
C ILE A 299 0.71 -2.42 20.72
N ARG A 300 -0.30 -1.77 21.27
CA ARG A 300 -1.68 -2.17 21.09
C ARG A 300 -2.22 -1.60 19.77
N LEU A 301 -2.50 -2.48 18.81
CA LEU A 301 -3.14 -2.14 17.56
C LEU A 301 -4.64 -2.45 17.65
N VAL A 302 -5.44 -1.52 17.15
CA VAL A 302 -6.87 -1.73 16.91
C VAL A 302 -7.08 -1.83 15.40
N ASN A 303 -8.06 -2.61 14.96
CA ASN A 303 -8.37 -2.75 13.54
C ASN A 303 -9.66 -2.00 13.16
N VAL A 304 -9.81 -1.78 11.86
CA VAL A 304 -10.93 -1.02 11.29
C VAL A 304 -12.27 -1.69 11.56
N ASN A 305 -12.33 -3.01 11.50
CA ASN A 305 -13.58 -3.75 11.67
C ASN A 305 -14.11 -3.60 13.11
N ASP A 306 -13.23 -3.73 14.10
CA ASP A 306 -13.63 -3.70 15.51
C ASP A 306 -14.05 -2.29 15.97
N VAL A 307 -13.33 -1.27 15.51
CA VAL A 307 -13.54 0.11 16.00
C VAL A 307 -14.60 0.85 15.19
N PHE A 308 -14.65 0.61 13.88
CA PHE A 308 -15.46 1.41 12.97
C PHE A 308 -16.54 0.61 12.24
N GLY A 309 -16.52 -0.72 12.32
CA GLY A 309 -17.45 -1.60 11.60
C GLY A 309 -17.14 -1.77 10.11
N GLY A 310 -15.88 -1.60 9.73
CA GLY A 310 -15.37 -1.88 8.39
C GLY A 310 -15.17 -0.67 7.49
N TRP A 311 -14.46 -0.89 6.38
CA TRP A 311 -14.08 0.16 5.45
C TRP A 311 -15.27 0.80 4.72
N ASP A 312 -16.30 0.04 4.37
CA ASP A 312 -17.51 0.59 3.72
C ASP A 312 -18.21 1.61 4.60
N LYS A 313 -18.31 1.29 5.90
CA LYS A 313 -18.89 2.22 6.88
C LYS A 313 -18.04 3.47 7.05
N ILE A 314 -16.72 3.31 7.16
CA ILE A 314 -15.78 4.44 7.22
C ILE A 314 -15.89 5.32 5.98
N GLN A 315 -15.93 4.73 4.79
CA GLN A 315 -16.04 5.48 3.54
C GLN A 315 -17.31 6.33 3.53
N LYS A 316 -18.43 5.77 3.96
CA LYS A 316 -19.71 6.46 4.03
C LYS A 316 -19.73 7.55 5.10
N ASP A 317 -19.32 7.22 6.32
CA ASP A 317 -19.52 8.09 7.49
C ASP A 317 -18.44 9.16 7.61
N HIS A 318 -17.20 8.87 7.18
CA HIS A 318 -16.06 9.76 7.36
C HIS A 318 -15.58 10.43 6.07
N PHE A 319 -15.44 9.68 4.97
CA PHE A 319 -14.73 10.17 3.77
C PHE A 319 -15.62 10.57 2.59
N ALA A 320 -16.89 10.20 2.59
CA ALA A 320 -17.84 10.67 1.59
C ALA A 320 -17.98 12.19 1.66
N SER A 321 -18.41 12.79 0.53
CA SER A 321 -18.71 14.22 0.49
C SER A 321 -19.77 14.59 1.55
N GLY A 322 -19.48 15.57 2.37
CA GLY A 322 -20.32 15.96 3.52
C GLY A 322 -20.18 15.02 4.73
N GLY A 323 -19.28 14.05 4.69
CA GLY A 323 -18.99 13.16 5.81
C GLY A 323 -18.28 13.84 6.99
N LYS A 324 -18.00 13.07 8.03
CA LYS A 324 -17.43 13.57 9.27
C LYS A 324 -16.10 14.30 9.08
N LEU A 325 -15.25 13.82 8.17
CA LEU A 325 -14.00 14.50 7.85
C LEU A 325 -14.25 15.92 7.33
N ASP A 326 -15.19 16.12 6.41
CA ASP A 326 -15.49 17.43 5.87
C ASP A 326 -15.97 18.41 6.96
N ALA A 327 -16.82 17.92 7.87
CA ALA A 327 -17.33 18.72 8.99
C ALA A 327 -16.21 19.12 10.00
N LEU A 328 -15.22 18.26 10.19
CA LEU A 328 -14.11 18.50 11.13
C LEU A 328 -12.95 19.28 10.49
N TYR A 329 -12.72 19.07 9.20
CA TYR A 329 -11.63 19.71 8.46
C TYR A 329 -11.91 21.19 8.19
N GLY A 330 -13.18 21.56 8.05
CA GLY A 330 -13.62 22.93 7.76
C GLY A 330 -13.28 23.38 6.33
N ASN A 331 -13.37 24.68 6.08
CA ASN A 331 -13.09 25.31 4.79
C ASN A 331 -11.58 25.60 4.58
N ARG A 332 -10.71 24.65 4.90
CA ARG A 332 -9.26 24.79 4.73
C ARG A 332 -8.76 24.30 3.38
#